data_0e2731ab03633387a17c24fc37dfd190
#
_entry.id   0e2731ab03633387a17c24fc37dfd190
#
_cell.length_a   1.000
_cell.length_b   1.000
_cell.length_c   1.000
_cell.angle_alpha   90.00
_cell.angle_beta   90.00
_cell.angle_gamma   90.00
#
_symmetry.space_group_name_H-M   'P 1'
#
loop_
_entity.id
_entity.type
_entity.pdbx_description
1 polymer ?
#
loop_
_entity_poly.entity_id
_entity_poly.type
_entity_poly.pdbx_seq_one_letter_code
_entity_poly.pdbx_strand_id
1 'polypeptide(L)'
;MLGTELASKLSSHDLLLTGRSDLDISNENAVLNFCKQNKPDTVINSAAFTNVDACETEKDLAWMVNAWGCRNLALACSTVGSRLISISTDYVFEGDSSRPYHEFDVANGGKTVYGQTKFAGEQFIRQLCPNHLIVRIAWLYGSNGKNFVDTMLSLAEKNLSEIKVVNDQIGNPTSTSAVTYLIKDLLRTDYKGVVHGTCEGSATWYDFAKTIFELSGLHQKVVPCTSKEFVRPAPR
;
A
#
# COMPACT_ATOMS: atom_id res chain seq x y z
N MET A 1 8.86 4.17 2.94
CA MET A 1 8.74 4.59 1.53
C MET A 1 7.68 5.66 1.37
N LEU A 2 6.37 5.37 1.30
CA LEU A 2 5.33 6.38 1.08
C LEU A 2 5.27 7.46 2.19
N GLY A 3 5.32 7.08 3.46
CA GLY A 3 5.30 8.05 4.57
C GLY A 3 6.45 9.06 4.51
N THR A 4 7.64 8.65 4.11
CA THR A 4 8.79 9.54 3.92
C THR A 4 8.57 10.52 2.77
N GLU A 5 8.00 10.04 1.65
CA GLU A 5 7.65 10.89 0.51
C GLU A 5 6.57 11.92 0.88
N LEU A 6 5.52 11.47 1.58
CA LEU A 6 4.46 12.36 2.11
C LEU A 6 5.05 13.44 3.03
N ALA A 7 5.90 13.07 3.98
CA ALA A 7 6.55 14.02 4.88
C ALA A 7 7.33 15.10 4.12
N SER A 8 8.06 14.70 3.09
CA SER A 8 8.83 15.63 2.25
C SER A 8 7.93 16.60 1.47
N LYS A 9 6.84 16.12 0.90
CA LYS A 9 5.98 16.89 -0.01
C LYS A 9 4.87 17.69 0.68
N LEU A 10 4.56 17.34 1.92
CA LEU A 10 3.58 18.05 2.76
C LEU A 10 4.23 19.01 3.76
N SER A 11 5.49 19.37 3.56
CA SER A 11 6.28 20.25 4.47
C SER A 11 5.69 21.64 4.69
N SER A 12 4.68 22.06 3.91
CA SER A 12 3.92 23.30 4.14
C SER A 12 2.82 23.15 5.21
N HIS A 13 2.59 21.94 5.71
CA HIS A 13 1.66 21.64 6.79
C HIS A 13 2.44 21.45 8.10
N ASP A 14 1.77 21.63 9.24
CA ASP A 14 2.30 21.24 10.54
C ASP A 14 2.22 19.71 10.67
N LEU A 15 3.37 19.03 10.65
CA LEU A 15 3.45 17.57 10.54
C LEU A 15 3.91 16.94 11.85
N LEU A 16 3.10 16.03 12.38
CA LEU A 16 3.46 15.12 13.46
C LEU A 16 3.87 13.78 12.87
N LEU A 17 5.16 13.59 12.65
CA LEU A 17 5.70 12.37 12.03
C LEU A 17 5.94 11.30 13.10
N THR A 18 5.32 10.14 12.91
CA THR A 18 5.48 8.98 13.81
C THR A 18 5.88 7.74 13.04
N GLY A 19 6.82 6.99 13.60
CA GLY A 19 7.16 5.63 13.19
C GLY A 19 6.64 4.61 14.22
N ARG A 20 6.89 3.32 13.96
CA ARG A 20 6.47 2.24 14.87
C ARG A 20 7.03 2.37 16.28
N SER A 21 8.26 2.89 16.40
CA SER A 21 8.91 3.14 17.70
C SER A 21 8.26 4.26 18.51
N ASP A 22 7.63 5.21 17.81
CA ASP A 22 7.01 6.39 18.43
C ASP A 22 5.54 6.13 18.74
N LEU A 23 4.83 5.46 17.82
CA LEU A 23 3.42 5.14 17.91
C LEU A 23 3.11 3.81 17.24
N ASP A 24 3.06 2.73 18.01
CA ASP A 24 2.57 1.44 17.49
C ASP A 24 1.04 1.50 17.36
N ILE A 25 0.56 1.49 16.11
CA ILE A 25 -0.87 1.57 15.81
C ILE A 25 -1.68 0.37 16.34
N SER A 26 -1.03 -0.75 16.65
CA SER A 26 -1.69 -1.91 17.27
C SER A 26 -2.04 -1.68 18.75
N ASN A 27 -1.45 -0.67 19.38
CA ASN A 27 -1.75 -0.28 20.75
C ASN A 27 -2.88 0.78 20.81
N GLU A 28 -4.09 0.34 21.09
CA GLU A 28 -5.30 1.20 21.13
C GLU A 28 -5.13 2.40 22.05
N ASN A 29 -4.63 2.18 23.28
CA ASN A 29 -4.47 3.24 24.26
C ASN A 29 -3.44 4.28 23.84
N ALA A 30 -2.32 3.84 23.26
CA ALA A 30 -1.30 4.74 22.75
C ALA A 30 -1.84 5.62 21.62
N VAL A 31 -2.56 5.03 20.67
CA VAL A 31 -3.17 5.75 19.54
C VAL A 31 -4.21 6.77 20.03
N LEU A 32 -5.10 6.35 20.93
CA LEU A 32 -6.14 7.23 21.46
C LEU A 32 -5.55 8.41 22.26
N ASN A 33 -4.57 8.14 23.11
CA ASN A 33 -3.91 9.17 23.91
C ASN A 33 -3.14 10.16 23.02
N PHE A 34 -2.41 9.66 22.01
CA PHE A 34 -1.71 10.50 21.05
C PHE A 34 -2.65 11.44 20.31
N CYS A 35 -3.77 10.94 19.80
CA CYS A 35 -4.78 11.75 19.11
C CYS A 35 -5.45 12.77 20.04
N LYS A 36 -5.77 12.39 21.30
CA LYS A 36 -6.35 13.32 22.28
C LYS A 36 -5.41 14.46 22.67
N GLN A 37 -4.11 14.17 22.79
CA GLN A 37 -3.10 15.17 23.16
C GLN A 37 -2.83 16.17 22.04
N ASN A 38 -2.71 15.64 20.81
CA ASN A 38 -2.27 16.43 19.67
C ASN A 38 -3.42 17.00 18.82
N LYS A 39 -4.60 16.40 18.86
CA LYS A 39 -5.81 16.80 18.12
C LYS A 39 -5.52 17.13 16.64
N PRO A 40 -4.92 16.19 15.87
CA PRO A 40 -4.62 16.45 14.47
C PRO A 40 -5.90 16.68 13.65
N ASP A 41 -5.88 17.60 12.69
CA ASP A 41 -7.01 17.76 11.75
C ASP A 41 -7.17 16.53 10.85
N THR A 42 -6.05 15.95 10.43
CA THR A 42 -6.02 14.77 9.56
C THR A 42 -4.93 13.78 10.00
N VAL A 43 -5.28 12.52 10.06
CA VAL A 43 -4.33 11.41 10.22
C VAL A 43 -4.16 10.70 8.89
N ILE A 44 -2.91 10.57 8.40
CA ILE A 44 -2.58 9.80 7.20
C ILE A 44 -1.90 8.50 7.63
N ASN A 45 -2.62 7.39 7.53
CA ASN A 45 -2.09 6.06 7.85
C ASN A 45 -1.40 5.42 6.66
N SER A 46 -0.07 5.45 6.64
CA SER A 46 0.77 4.68 5.70
C SER A 46 1.43 3.46 6.35
N ALA A 47 1.16 3.19 7.63
CA ALA A 47 1.67 2.04 8.34
C ALA A 47 0.91 0.77 7.95
N ALA A 48 1.66 -0.29 7.62
CA ALA A 48 1.11 -1.61 7.34
C ALA A 48 2.20 -2.68 7.43
N PHE A 49 1.81 -3.92 7.68
CA PHE A 49 2.65 -5.10 7.46
C PHE A 49 2.46 -5.54 6.01
N THR A 50 3.40 -5.16 5.14
CA THR A 50 3.27 -5.22 3.67
C THR A 50 4.01 -6.40 3.01
N ASN A 51 4.74 -7.21 3.78
CA ASN A 51 5.36 -8.41 3.25
C ASN A 51 4.28 -9.49 3.03
N VAL A 52 3.75 -9.55 1.81
CA VAL A 52 2.62 -10.42 1.43
C VAL A 52 2.90 -11.89 1.76
N ASP A 53 4.12 -12.36 1.48
CA ASP A 53 4.50 -13.75 1.78
C ASP A 53 4.65 -14.01 3.29
N ALA A 54 5.21 -13.08 4.04
CA ALA A 54 5.32 -13.20 5.48
C ALA A 54 3.94 -13.12 6.19
N CYS A 55 2.95 -12.45 5.60
CA CYS A 55 1.59 -12.46 6.14
C CYS A 55 0.99 -13.87 6.21
N GLU A 56 1.38 -14.80 5.32
CA GLU A 56 0.88 -16.18 5.34
C GLU A 56 1.40 -16.97 6.56
N THR A 57 2.59 -16.62 7.06
CA THR A 57 3.22 -17.28 8.23
C THR A 57 3.05 -16.50 9.52
N GLU A 58 3.02 -15.16 9.44
CA GLU A 58 2.88 -14.25 10.58
C GLU A 58 1.47 -13.62 10.64
N LYS A 59 0.45 -14.48 10.57
CA LYS A 59 -0.96 -14.06 10.45
C LYS A 59 -1.39 -13.12 11.58
N ASP A 60 -1.04 -13.44 12.82
CA ASP A 60 -1.42 -12.64 13.98
C ASP A 60 -0.85 -11.22 13.88
N LEU A 61 0.43 -11.09 13.46
CA LEU A 61 1.05 -9.79 13.25
C LEU A 61 0.36 -9.02 12.11
N ALA A 62 0.02 -9.71 11.02
CA ALA A 62 -0.72 -9.10 9.91
C ALA A 62 -2.09 -8.57 10.35
N TRP A 63 -2.85 -9.34 11.12
CA TRP A 63 -4.13 -8.92 11.70
C TRP A 63 -3.96 -7.75 12.66
N MET A 64 -3.01 -7.85 13.58
CA MET A 64 -2.76 -6.79 14.57
C MET A 64 -2.43 -5.44 13.92
N VAL A 65 -1.57 -5.43 12.89
CA VAL A 65 -1.16 -4.17 12.26
C VAL A 65 -2.19 -3.70 11.24
N ASN A 66 -2.59 -4.57 10.29
CA ASN A 66 -3.39 -4.16 9.13
C ASN A 66 -4.88 -3.99 9.44
N ALA A 67 -5.43 -4.77 10.37
CA ALA A 67 -6.84 -4.71 10.74
C ALA A 67 -7.05 -3.94 12.06
N TRP A 68 -6.51 -4.43 13.17
CA TRP A 68 -6.71 -3.80 14.49
C TRP A 68 -6.05 -2.42 14.57
N GLY A 69 -4.86 -2.23 13.96
CA GLY A 69 -4.24 -0.91 13.88
C GLY A 69 -5.13 0.11 13.16
N CYS A 70 -5.76 -0.28 12.05
CA CYS A 70 -6.72 0.57 11.35
C CYS A 70 -7.98 0.87 12.19
N ARG A 71 -8.48 -0.14 12.93
CA ARG A 71 -9.59 0.05 13.88
C ARG A 71 -9.24 1.09 14.96
N ASN A 72 -8.08 0.97 15.55
CA ASN A 72 -7.63 1.87 16.62
C ASN A 72 -7.52 3.31 16.12
N LEU A 73 -6.95 3.51 14.93
CA LEU A 73 -6.88 4.83 14.29
C LEU A 73 -8.28 5.37 13.97
N ALA A 74 -9.19 4.53 13.46
CA ALA A 74 -10.55 4.95 13.15
C ALA A 74 -11.32 5.42 14.41
N LEU A 75 -11.21 4.67 15.52
CA LEU A 75 -11.80 5.04 16.81
C LEU A 75 -11.20 6.35 17.36
N ALA A 76 -9.88 6.48 17.32
CA ALA A 76 -9.21 7.68 17.81
C ALA A 76 -9.59 8.91 16.99
N CYS A 77 -9.54 8.82 15.66
CA CYS A 77 -9.94 9.92 14.77
C CYS A 77 -11.40 10.31 14.98
N SER A 78 -12.31 9.34 15.07
CA SER A 78 -13.72 9.59 15.37
C SER A 78 -13.92 10.29 16.71
N THR A 79 -13.14 9.89 17.72
CA THR A 79 -13.23 10.46 19.08
C THR A 79 -12.82 11.94 19.13
N VAL A 80 -11.80 12.34 18.35
CA VAL A 80 -11.28 13.71 18.37
C VAL A 80 -11.77 14.57 17.21
N GLY A 81 -12.58 14.00 16.29
CA GLY A 81 -13.12 14.71 15.13
C GLY A 81 -12.16 14.82 13.95
N SER A 82 -11.06 14.07 13.95
CA SER A 82 -10.05 14.09 12.86
C SER A 82 -10.56 13.37 11.60
N ARG A 83 -10.06 13.79 10.45
CA ARG A 83 -10.16 13.03 9.20
C ARG A 83 -9.14 11.89 9.20
N LEU A 84 -9.53 10.69 8.73
CA LEU A 84 -8.61 9.56 8.55
C LEU A 84 -8.43 9.27 7.05
N ILE A 85 -7.20 9.41 6.53
CA ILE A 85 -6.81 8.94 5.20
C ILE A 85 -5.97 7.67 5.40
N SER A 86 -6.44 6.52 4.91
CA SER A 86 -5.73 5.26 5.10
C SER A 86 -5.36 4.62 3.76
N ILE A 87 -4.10 4.21 3.64
CA ILE A 87 -3.61 3.52 2.46
C ILE A 87 -4.04 2.05 2.50
N SER A 88 -4.68 1.60 1.42
CA SER A 88 -5.08 0.22 1.19
C SER A 88 -4.42 -0.35 -0.08
N THR A 89 -4.92 -1.45 -0.61
CA THR A 89 -4.28 -2.23 -1.65
C THR A 89 -5.30 -2.81 -2.64
N ASP A 90 -4.85 -3.11 -3.85
CA ASP A 90 -5.55 -3.92 -4.85
C ASP A 90 -5.78 -5.37 -4.40
N TYR A 91 -4.99 -5.90 -3.46
CA TYR A 91 -5.14 -7.25 -2.90
C TYR A 91 -6.47 -7.48 -2.17
N VAL A 92 -7.28 -6.45 -1.96
CA VAL A 92 -8.65 -6.59 -1.44
C VAL A 92 -9.62 -7.22 -2.46
N PHE A 93 -9.19 -7.36 -3.72
CA PHE A 93 -9.93 -8.02 -4.78
C PHE A 93 -9.38 -9.43 -5.04
N GLU A 94 -10.20 -10.28 -5.69
CA GLU A 94 -9.82 -11.66 -6.08
C GLU A 94 -8.70 -11.72 -7.12
N GLY A 95 -8.58 -10.71 -7.97
CA GLY A 95 -7.58 -10.65 -9.04
C GLY A 95 -7.91 -11.49 -10.27
N ASP A 96 -9.15 -11.85 -10.49
CA ASP A 96 -9.62 -12.71 -11.59
C ASP A 96 -10.47 -11.98 -12.63
N SER A 97 -10.60 -10.66 -12.50
CA SER A 97 -11.35 -9.84 -13.45
C SER A 97 -10.62 -9.71 -14.79
N SER A 98 -11.37 -9.78 -15.88
CA SER A 98 -10.89 -9.50 -17.24
C SER A 98 -10.81 -7.99 -17.56
N ARG A 99 -11.25 -7.12 -16.66
CA ARG A 99 -11.16 -5.66 -16.76
C ARG A 99 -10.56 -5.06 -15.50
N PRO A 100 -10.07 -3.83 -15.54
CA PRO A 100 -9.67 -3.11 -14.33
C PRO A 100 -10.83 -3.02 -13.33
N TYR A 101 -10.50 -3.18 -12.03
CA TYR A 101 -11.45 -2.97 -10.95
C TYR A 101 -11.74 -1.49 -10.74
N HIS A 102 -12.98 -1.17 -10.38
CA HIS A 102 -13.44 0.16 -9.98
C HIS A 102 -13.72 0.22 -8.48
N GLU A 103 -13.83 1.41 -7.93
CA GLU A 103 -14.10 1.65 -6.50
C GLU A 103 -15.42 1.01 -6.03
N PHE A 104 -16.39 0.86 -6.94
CA PHE A 104 -17.71 0.28 -6.66
C PHE A 104 -17.75 -1.25 -6.82
N ASP A 105 -16.68 -1.86 -7.32
CA ASP A 105 -16.60 -3.32 -7.39
C ASP A 105 -16.50 -3.92 -5.98
N VAL A 106 -17.08 -5.11 -5.83
CA VAL A 106 -17.10 -5.81 -4.54
C VAL A 106 -15.69 -6.25 -4.17
N ALA A 107 -15.16 -5.66 -3.12
CA ALA A 107 -13.96 -6.15 -2.44
C ALA A 107 -14.37 -7.14 -1.36
N ASN A 108 -13.65 -8.27 -1.25
CA ASN A 108 -13.94 -9.35 -0.31
C ASN A 108 -12.70 -9.79 0.51
N GLY A 109 -11.56 -9.14 0.29
CA GLY A 109 -10.29 -9.46 0.94
C GLY A 109 -9.37 -10.34 0.09
N GLY A 110 -9.80 -10.75 -1.10
CA GLY A 110 -9.00 -11.55 -2.02
C GLY A 110 -8.56 -12.89 -1.45
N LYS A 111 -7.43 -13.41 -1.99
CA LYS A 111 -6.95 -14.78 -1.72
C LYS A 111 -5.86 -14.86 -0.64
N THR A 112 -5.25 -13.73 -0.26
CA THR A 112 -4.09 -13.69 0.65
C THR A 112 -4.45 -13.21 2.04
N VAL A 113 -3.71 -13.63 3.06
CA VAL A 113 -3.84 -13.07 4.43
C VAL A 113 -3.59 -11.57 4.41
N TYR A 114 -2.65 -11.08 3.60
CA TYR A 114 -2.44 -9.65 3.41
C TYR A 114 -3.70 -8.93 2.95
N GLY A 115 -4.33 -9.39 1.87
CA GLY A 115 -5.56 -8.81 1.33
C GLY A 115 -6.71 -8.85 2.34
N GLN A 116 -6.91 -10.02 3.00
CA GLN A 116 -7.95 -10.20 4.03
C GLN A 116 -7.79 -9.23 5.20
N THR A 117 -6.55 -9.07 5.71
CA THR A 117 -6.28 -8.17 6.84
C THR A 117 -6.42 -6.71 6.46
N LYS A 118 -6.00 -6.32 5.25
CA LYS A 118 -6.19 -4.95 4.72
C LYS A 118 -7.67 -4.64 4.51
N PHE A 119 -8.42 -5.60 3.95
CA PHE A 119 -9.87 -5.44 3.77
C PHE A 119 -10.60 -5.31 5.12
N ALA A 120 -10.28 -6.13 6.11
CA ALA A 120 -10.83 -5.99 7.45
C ALA A 120 -10.54 -4.60 8.04
N GLY A 121 -9.34 -4.07 7.83
CA GLY A 121 -9.00 -2.69 8.18
C GLY A 121 -9.90 -1.65 7.49
N GLU A 122 -10.17 -1.80 6.18
CA GLU A 122 -11.12 -0.95 5.47
C GLU A 122 -12.53 -1.00 6.09
N GLN A 123 -13.00 -2.20 6.46
CA GLN A 123 -14.32 -2.37 7.08
C GLN A 123 -14.40 -1.66 8.43
N PHE A 124 -13.39 -1.78 9.29
CA PHE A 124 -13.33 -1.06 10.55
C PHE A 124 -13.33 0.47 10.33
N ILE A 125 -12.55 0.97 9.38
CA ILE A 125 -12.50 2.41 9.07
C ILE A 125 -13.89 2.92 8.64
N ARG A 126 -14.56 2.21 7.73
CA ARG A 126 -15.89 2.58 7.23
C ARG A 126 -16.95 2.62 8.33
N GLN A 127 -16.87 1.65 9.27
CA GLN A 127 -17.86 1.52 10.35
C GLN A 127 -17.64 2.55 11.46
N LEU A 128 -16.39 2.90 11.77
CA LEU A 128 -16.03 3.61 12.99
C LEU A 128 -15.64 5.08 12.78
N CYS A 129 -15.22 5.46 11.59
CA CYS A 129 -14.79 6.83 11.28
C CYS A 129 -15.61 7.42 10.11
N PRO A 130 -16.67 8.18 10.36
CA PRO A 130 -17.48 8.79 9.28
C PRO A 130 -16.69 9.73 8.36
N ASN A 131 -15.64 10.38 8.89
CA ASN A 131 -14.79 11.27 8.11
C ASN A 131 -13.52 10.54 7.64
N HIS A 132 -13.69 9.57 6.74
CA HIS A 132 -12.58 8.76 6.23
C HIS A 132 -12.42 8.85 4.72
N LEU A 133 -11.20 8.56 4.29
CA LEU A 133 -10.82 8.30 2.91
C LEU A 133 -9.88 7.08 2.87
N ILE A 134 -10.22 6.09 2.06
CA ILE A 134 -9.39 4.91 1.81
C ILE A 134 -8.80 5.04 0.42
N VAL A 135 -7.48 5.00 0.31
CA VAL A 135 -6.76 5.09 -0.95
C VAL A 135 -6.17 3.71 -1.26
N ARG A 136 -6.75 3.00 -2.23
CA ARG A 136 -6.23 1.71 -2.71
C ARG A 136 -5.16 1.96 -3.74
N ILE A 137 -4.00 1.39 -3.53
CA ILE A 137 -2.84 1.49 -4.43
C ILE A 137 -2.43 0.10 -4.90
N ALA A 138 -1.65 0.05 -5.99
CA ALA A 138 -1.11 -1.19 -6.54
C ALA A 138 0.37 -1.01 -6.86
N TRP A 139 1.18 -2.06 -6.71
CA TRP A 139 2.58 -2.16 -7.13
C TRP A 139 3.42 -0.91 -6.82
N LEU A 140 3.34 -0.46 -5.58
CA LEU A 140 3.98 0.78 -5.14
C LEU A 140 5.51 0.69 -5.22
N TYR A 141 6.14 1.68 -5.88
CA TYR A 141 7.57 1.84 -5.93
C TYR A 141 7.99 3.29 -5.69
N GLY A 142 9.24 3.50 -5.30
CA GLY A 142 9.80 4.84 -5.06
C GLY A 142 11.04 4.78 -4.21
N SER A 143 11.62 5.93 -3.93
CA SER A 143 12.79 6.08 -3.07
C SER A 143 12.49 5.69 -1.62
N ASN A 144 13.53 5.46 -0.83
CA ASN A 144 13.45 5.25 0.63
C ASN A 144 12.72 3.97 1.09
N GLY A 145 12.95 2.85 0.40
CA GLY A 145 12.44 1.56 0.85
C GLY A 145 12.50 0.49 -0.22
N LYS A 146 12.56 -0.76 0.20
CA LYS A 146 12.62 -1.91 -0.73
C LYS A 146 11.37 -1.97 -1.60
N ASN A 147 11.56 -2.11 -2.90
CA ASN A 147 10.50 -2.26 -3.88
C ASN A 147 10.99 -3.09 -5.08
N PHE A 148 10.12 -3.29 -6.06
CA PHE A 148 10.45 -4.12 -7.23
C PHE A 148 11.55 -3.50 -8.10
N VAL A 149 11.59 -2.17 -8.25
CA VAL A 149 12.62 -1.47 -9.03
C VAL A 149 14.00 -1.74 -8.42
N ASP A 150 14.17 -1.47 -7.11
CA ASP A 150 15.45 -1.74 -6.41
C ASP A 150 15.83 -3.21 -6.49
N THR A 151 14.84 -4.11 -6.42
CA THR A 151 15.09 -5.56 -6.55
C THR A 151 15.65 -5.90 -7.92
N MET A 152 15.07 -5.37 -8.99
CA MET A 152 15.56 -5.63 -10.37
C MET A 152 16.96 -5.05 -10.57
N LEU A 153 17.21 -3.81 -10.15
CA LEU A 153 18.54 -3.19 -10.24
C LEU A 153 19.60 -4.00 -9.46
N SER A 154 19.29 -4.43 -8.24
CA SER A 154 20.20 -5.27 -7.44
C SER A 154 20.44 -6.66 -8.04
N LEU A 155 19.48 -7.21 -8.81
CA LEU A 155 19.67 -8.46 -9.52
C LEU A 155 20.59 -8.30 -10.73
N ALA A 156 20.53 -7.16 -11.44
CA ALA A 156 21.43 -6.88 -12.54
C ALA A 156 22.91 -6.80 -12.08
N GLU A 157 23.16 -6.24 -10.90
CA GLU A 157 24.51 -6.19 -10.31
C GLU A 157 25.13 -7.57 -10.06
N LYS A 158 24.32 -8.63 -9.96
CA LYS A 158 24.78 -10.01 -9.74
C LYS A 158 25.28 -10.69 -11.00
N ASN A 159 25.26 -10.01 -12.15
CA ASN A 159 25.70 -10.55 -13.45
C ASN A 159 25.09 -11.92 -13.79
N LEU A 160 23.80 -12.09 -13.53
CA LEU A 160 23.08 -13.31 -13.89
C LEU A 160 22.93 -13.39 -15.41
N SER A 161 23.02 -14.61 -15.96
CA SER A 161 22.83 -14.84 -17.40
C SER A 161 21.43 -14.44 -17.87
N GLU A 162 20.43 -14.63 -17.01
CA GLU A 162 19.04 -14.21 -17.23
C GLU A 162 18.29 -14.05 -15.93
N ILE A 163 17.23 -13.22 -15.92
CA ILE A 163 16.31 -13.05 -14.81
C ILE A 163 14.91 -13.49 -15.25
N LYS A 164 14.34 -14.49 -14.57
CA LYS A 164 12.96 -14.93 -14.79
C LYS A 164 11.99 -14.03 -14.07
N VAL A 165 10.99 -13.51 -14.78
CA VAL A 165 9.97 -12.61 -14.23
C VAL A 165 8.57 -13.03 -14.69
N VAL A 166 7.62 -13.01 -13.77
CA VAL A 166 6.23 -13.41 -13.98
C VAL A 166 5.56 -12.53 -15.05
N ASN A 167 4.87 -13.16 -16.01
CA ASN A 167 4.21 -12.49 -17.14
C ASN A 167 2.69 -12.76 -17.22
N ASP A 168 2.13 -13.49 -16.27
CA ASP A 168 0.68 -13.81 -16.18
C ASP A 168 -0.05 -13.06 -15.05
N GLN A 169 0.59 -12.05 -14.46
CA GLN A 169 -0.02 -11.11 -13.52
C GLN A 169 0.03 -9.71 -14.11
N ILE A 170 -1.12 -9.04 -14.12
CA ILE A 170 -1.29 -7.69 -14.67
C ILE A 170 -1.64 -6.73 -13.52
N GLY A 171 -1.00 -5.59 -13.48
CA GLY A 171 -1.23 -4.56 -12.48
C GLY A 171 -0.79 -3.18 -12.92
N ASN A 172 -0.84 -2.22 -12.02
CA ASN A 172 -0.52 -0.82 -12.27
C ASN A 172 0.71 -0.41 -11.44
N PRO A 173 1.93 -0.41 -12.01
CA PRO A 173 3.08 0.18 -11.32
C PRO A 173 2.77 1.62 -10.92
N THR A 174 2.86 1.91 -9.62
CA THR A 174 2.45 3.20 -9.07
C THR A 174 3.57 3.81 -8.25
N SER A 175 3.99 5.02 -8.60
CA SER A 175 5.06 5.69 -7.86
C SER A 175 4.55 6.33 -6.56
N THR A 176 5.40 6.35 -5.52
CA THR A 176 5.11 7.09 -4.28
C THR A 176 4.83 8.57 -4.54
N SER A 177 5.49 9.14 -5.54
CA SER A 177 5.28 10.52 -5.93
C SER A 177 3.87 10.77 -6.46
N ALA A 178 3.36 9.91 -7.36
CA ALA A 178 1.99 10.02 -7.87
C ALA A 178 0.95 9.91 -6.75
N VAL A 179 1.09 8.92 -5.86
CA VAL A 179 0.20 8.76 -4.69
C VAL A 179 0.26 9.98 -3.78
N THR A 180 1.44 10.55 -3.58
CA THR A 180 1.61 11.73 -2.73
C THR A 180 0.94 12.96 -3.33
N TYR A 181 1.03 13.18 -4.64
CA TYR A 181 0.31 14.26 -5.31
C TYR A 181 -1.21 14.07 -5.20
N LEU A 182 -1.72 12.85 -5.44
CA LEU A 182 -3.13 12.54 -5.24
C LEU A 182 -3.58 12.86 -3.80
N ILE A 183 -2.85 12.41 -2.80
CA ILE A 183 -3.19 12.68 -1.40
C ILE A 183 -3.18 14.19 -1.12
N LYS A 184 -2.20 14.92 -1.64
CA LYS A 184 -2.11 16.38 -1.51
C LYS A 184 -3.34 17.09 -2.09
N ASP A 185 -3.84 16.64 -3.22
CA ASP A 185 -5.04 17.20 -3.83
C ASP A 185 -6.30 16.80 -3.04
N LEU A 186 -6.40 15.55 -2.59
CA LEU A 186 -7.50 15.05 -1.76
C LEU A 186 -7.58 15.72 -0.38
N LEU A 187 -6.46 16.20 0.18
CA LEU A 187 -6.45 16.98 1.42
C LEU A 187 -7.19 18.31 1.28
N ARG A 188 -7.35 18.84 0.06
CA ARG A 188 -8.05 20.10 -0.24
C ARG A 188 -9.54 19.89 -0.48
N THR A 189 -10.02 18.67 -0.37
CA THR A 189 -11.41 18.30 -0.66
C THR A 189 -12.06 17.65 0.56
N ASP A 190 -13.38 17.68 0.62
CA ASP A 190 -14.17 16.93 1.62
C ASP A 190 -14.57 15.53 1.12
N TYR A 191 -13.89 15.01 0.08
CA TYR A 191 -14.20 13.70 -0.49
C TYR A 191 -13.98 12.60 0.56
N LYS A 192 -14.96 11.70 0.67
CA LYS A 192 -14.99 10.58 1.62
C LYS A 192 -15.25 9.28 0.87
N GLY A 193 -14.89 8.16 1.51
CA GLY A 193 -15.13 6.84 0.97
C GLY A 193 -13.86 6.20 0.43
N VAL A 194 -13.88 5.68 -0.79
CA VAL A 194 -12.78 4.94 -1.40
C VAL A 194 -12.39 5.57 -2.73
N VAL A 195 -11.09 5.63 -2.99
CA VAL A 195 -10.52 5.97 -4.30
C VAL A 195 -9.44 4.97 -4.68
N HIS A 196 -9.28 4.72 -5.97
CA HIS A 196 -8.12 4.02 -6.51
C HIS A 196 -7.03 5.02 -6.84
N GLY A 197 -5.92 4.96 -6.10
CA GLY A 197 -4.77 5.84 -6.24
C GLY A 197 -3.64 5.17 -7.02
N THR A 198 -3.93 4.67 -8.23
CA THR A 198 -2.95 4.03 -9.11
C THR A 198 -2.60 4.92 -10.29
N CYS A 199 -1.42 4.73 -10.88
CA CYS A 199 -1.09 5.32 -12.17
C CYS A 199 -1.90 4.66 -13.28
N GLU A 200 -2.07 5.36 -14.41
CA GLU A 200 -2.76 4.86 -15.60
C GLU A 200 -1.96 3.78 -16.32
N GLY A 201 -2.65 3.06 -17.21
CA GLY A 201 -2.10 1.95 -17.96
C GLY A 201 -2.07 0.65 -17.17
N SER A 202 -1.46 -0.37 -17.74
CA SER A 202 -1.25 -1.66 -17.12
C SER A 202 0.05 -2.30 -17.64
N ALA A 203 0.67 -3.14 -16.82
CA ALA A 203 1.86 -3.89 -17.19
C ALA A 203 1.84 -5.26 -16.52
N THR A 204 2.57 -6.22 -17.09
CA THR A 204 2.98 -7.41 -16.36
C THR A 204 4.24 -7.10 -15.53
N TRP A 205 4.58 -7.95 -14.56
CA TRP A 205 5.86 -7.83 -13.87
C TRP A 205 7.04 -7.93 -14.85
N TYR A 206 6.90 -8.77 -15.89
CA TYR A 206 7.90 -8.91 -16.97
C TYR A 206 8.08 -7.60 -17.74
N ASP A 207 6.98 -6.95 -18.17
CA ASP A 207 7.05 -5.66 -18.89
C ASP A 207 7.67 -4.58 -17.99
N PHE A 208 7.27 -4.55 -16.71
CA PHE A 208 7.82 -3.61 -15.76
C PHE A 208 9.33 -3.81 -15.56
N ALA A 209 9.80 -5.06 -15.44
CA ALA A 209 11.23 -5.36 -15.33
C ALA A 209 12.01 -4.92 -16.58
N LYS A 210 11.47 -5.18 -17.78
CA LYS A 210 12.10 -4.72 -19.04
C LYS A 210 12.25 -3.21 -19.07
N THR A 211 11.16 -2.49 -18.77
CA THR A 211 11.17 -1.02 -18.74
C THR A 211 12.17 -0.47 -17.73
N ILE A 212 12.29 -1.11 -16.54
CA ILE A 212 13.31 -0.72 -15.55
C ILE A 212 14.72 -0.81 -16.15
N PHE A 213 15.06 -1.92 -16.80
CA PHE A 213 16.40 -2.08 -17.39
C PHE A 213 16.64 -1.15 -18.57
N GLU A 214 15.66 -0.97 -19.45
CA GLU A 214 15.72 -0.02 -20.56
C GLU A 214 16.01 1.40 -20.08
N LEU A 215 15.23 1.90 -19.10
CA LEU A 215 15.39 3.25 -18.56
C LEU A 215 16.68 3.42 -17.75
N SER A 216 17.21 2.34 -17.18
CA SER A 216 18.47 2.36 -16.43
C SER A 216 19.71 2.21 -17.31
N GLY A 217 19.56 1.99 -18.62
CA GLY A 217 20.66 1.72 -19.54
C GLY A 217 21.37 0.38 -19.29
N LEU A 218 20.72 -0.56 -18.59
CA LEU A 218 21.27 -1.86 -18.25
C LEU A 218 20.82 -2.92 -19.26
N HIS A 219 21.78 -3.66 -19.81
CA HIS A 219 21.54 -4.74 -20.75
C HIS A 219 21.37 -6.09 -20.05
N GLN A 220 20.28 -6.24 -19.28
CA GLN A 220 19.98 -7.49 -18.58
C GLN A 220 18.93 -8.30 -19.35
N LYS A 221 19.24 -9.57 -19.63
CA LYS A 221 18.28 -10.48 -20.25
C LYS A 221 17.18 -10.83 -19.26
N VAL A 222 15.92 -10.47 -19.59
CA VAL A 222 14.72 -10.85 -18.86
C VAL A 222 13.97 -11.92 -19.64
N VAL A 223 13.54 -12.98 -18.97
CA VAL A 223 12.75 -14.09 -19.55
C VAL A 223 11.42 -14.18 -18.86
N PRO A 224 10.31 -14.31 -19.60
CA PRO A 224 9.00 -14.47 -18.96
C PRO A 224 8.88 -15.86 -18.33
N CYS A 225 8.15 -15.93 -17.22
CA CYS A 225 7.70 -17.19 -16.61
C CYS A 225 6.27 -17.03 -16.10
N THR A 226 5.63 -18.14 -15.76
CA THR A 226 4.30 -18.13 -15.17
C THR A 226 4.36 -18.08 -13.63
N SER A 227 3.26 -17.67 -12.99
CA SER A 227 3.11 -17.74 -11.55
C SER A 227 3.26 -19.17 -11.00
N LYS A 228 2.90 -20.19 -11.81
CA LYS A 228 3.09 -21.60 -11.45
C LYS A 228 4.55 -22.02 -11.43
N GLU A 229 5.38 -21.42 -12.29
CA GLU A 229 6.84 -21.67 -12.31
C GLU A 229 7.57 -20.87 -11.22
N PHE A 230 6.99 -19.74 -10.77
CA PHE A 230 7.57 -18.88 -9.74
C PHE A 230 6.71 -18.93 -8.47
N VAL A 231 6.72 -20.09 -7.82
CA VAL A 231 5.88 -20.35 -6.63
C VAL A 231 6.27 -19.44 -5.47
N ARG A 232 5.29 -18.82 -4.84
CA ARG A 232 5.42 -17.97 -3.65
C ARG A 232 4.55 -18.52 -2.51
N PRO A 233 4.88 -18.24 -1.23
CA PRO A 233 4.03 -18.63 -0.10
C PRO A 233 2.61 -18.08 -0.18
N ALA A 234 2.46 -16.82 -0.55
CA ALA A 234 1.16 -16.21 -0.76
C ALA A 234 0.62 -16.55 -2.16
N PRO A 235 -0.67 -16.91 -2.30
CA PRO A 235 -1.31 -17.12 -3.60
C PRO A 235 -1.30 -15.81 -4.43
N ARG A 236 -1.17 -16.00 -5.75
CA ARG A 236 -1.12 -14.88 -6.68
C ARG A 236 -2.16 -15.08 -7.78
#